data_f9d0899518bb69f53bc72114b0d07454
#
_entry.id   f9d0899518bb69f53bc72114b0d07454
#
_cell.length_a   1.000
_cell.length_b   1.000
_cell.length_c   1.000
_cell.angle_alpha   90.00
_cell.angle_beta   90.00
_cell.angle_gamma   90.00
#
_symmetry.space_group_name_H-M   'P 1'
#
loop_
_entity.id
_entity.type
_entity.pdbx_description
1 polymer ?
#
loop_
_entity_poly.entity_id
_entity_poly.type
_entity_poly.pdbx_seq_one_letter_code
_entity_poly.pdbx_strand_id
1 'polypeptide(L)'
;MLEKKIADKIRQIRKSKGLTLAQFGEIVGLSKGLLSRIENNQVSPPIGTLSKISQGLEVPIATFFEEAEEEQKRYTVTKKNERKQVVRQGTKIGFTYYSLKHMKPPYAMQAFIMKTPPHKKQPKVLFDHPGEELVFVLKGEMEFVYGKEKIKLNAGDAIHFDPSEPHRAQCVGKQNG
;
A
#
# COMPACT_ATOMS: atom_id res chain seq x y z
N MET A 1 -18.78 3.99 1.39
CA MET A 1 -19.33 2.63 1.53
C MET A 1 -19.02 1.88 0.25
N LEU A 2 -18.63 0.62 0.30
CA LEU A 2 -18.17 -0.21 -0.82
C LEU A 2 -19.23 -0.35 -1.92
N GLU A 3 -20.48 -0.58 -1.53
CA GLU A 3 -21.60 -0.80 -2.44
C GLU A 3 -21.81 0.37 -3.40
N LYS A 4 -21.70 1.61 -2.89
CA LYS A 4 -21.80 2.81 -3.74
C LYS A 4 -20.68 2.88 -4.76
N LYS A 5 -19.44 2.51 -4.36
CA LYS A 5 -18.29 2.48 -5.29
C LYS A 5 -18.51 1.48 -6.42
N ILE A 6 -19.02 0.29 -6.10
CA ILE A 6 -19.35 -0.75 -7.09
C ILE A 6 -20.43 -0.23 -8.06
N ALA A 7 -21.50 0.35 -7.55
CA ALA A 7 -22.60 0.91 -8.35
C ALA A 7 -22.10 2.00 -9.31
N ASP A 8 -21.31 2.94 -8.81
CA ASP A 8 -20.73 4.03 -9.59
C ASP A 8 -19.78 3.49 -10.67
N LYS A 9 -18.95 2.48 -10.36
CA LYS A 9 -18.02 1.87 -11.30
C LYS A 9 -18.74 1.12 -12.41
N ILE A 10 -19.76 0.32 -12.10
CA ILE A 10 -20.61 -0.35 -13.10
C ILE A 10 -21.20 0.69 -14.06
N ARG A 11 -21.81 1.75 -13.54
CA ARG A 11 -22.38 2.82 -14.33
C ARG A 11 -21.36 3.52 -15.21
N GLN A 12 -20.17 3.79 -14.68
CA GLN A 12 -19.08 4.43 -15.43
C GLN A 12 -18.65 3.58 -16.62
N ILE A 13 -18.39 2.27 -16.39
CA ILE A 13 -17.93 1.35 -17.45
C ILE A 13 -19.03 1.18 -18.51
N ARG A 14 -20.30 0.99 -18.11
CA ARG A 14 -21.40 0.90 -19.08
C ARG A 14 -21.47 2.16 -19.96
N LYS A 15 -21.39 3.35 -19.37
CA LYS A 15 -21.42 4.61 -20.10
C LYS A 15 -20.22 4.79 -21.03
N SER A 16 -19.02 4.42 -20.62
CA SER A 16 -17.82 4.50 -21.46
C SER A 16 -17.92 3.58 -22.70
N LYS A 17 -18.69 2.49 -22.59
CA LYS A 17 -19.01 1.61 -23.72
C LYS A 17 -20.21 2.10 -24.57
N GLY A 18 -20.80 3.27 -24.24
CA GLY A 18 -21.93 3.84 -24.97
C GLY A 18 -23.26 3.10 -24.78
N LEU A 19 -23.35 2.16 -23.82
CA LEU A 19 -24.53 1.33 -23.65
C LEU A 19 -25.63 2.05 -22.86
N THR A 20 -26.87 1.98 -23.35
CA THR A 20 -28.06 2.32 -22.56
C THR A 20 -28.36 1.23 -21.54
N LEU A 21 -29.15 1.52 -20.51
CA LEU A 21 -29.59 0.49 -19.54
C LEU A 21 -30.43 -0.63 -20.20
N ALA A 22 -31.17 -0.32 -21.26
CA ALA A 22 -31.97 -1.32 -21.99
C ALA A 22 -31.04 -2.29 -22.76
N GLN A 23 -30.13 -1.77 -23.58
CA GLN A 23 -29.15 -2.57 -24.32
C GLN A 23 -28.30 -3.43 -23.38
N PHE A 24 -27.83 -2.83 -22.27
CA PHE A 24 -27.06 -3.55 -21.28
C PHE A 24 -27.86 -4.66 -20.62
N GLY A 25 -29.16 -4.41 -20.33
CA GLY A 25 -30.08 -5.43 -19.80
C GLY A 25 -30.21 -6.63 -20.71
N GLU A 26 -30.31 -6.44 -22.02
CA GLU A 26 -30.37 -7.50 -23.02
C GLU A 26 -29.06 -8.33 -23.02
N ILE A 27 -27.91 -7.67 -22.97
CA ILE A 27 -26.59 -8.33 -22.96
C ILE A 27 -26.43 -9.25 -21.72
N VAL A 28 -26.81 -8.76 -20.52
CA VAL A 28 -26.55 -9.47 -19.26
C VAL A 28 -27.74 -10.31 -18.79
N GLY A 29 -28.86 -10.27 -19.50
CA GLY A 29 -30.10 -10.99 -19.10
C GLY A 29 -30.73 -10.46 -17.81
N LEU A 30 -30.65 -9.13 -17.58
CA LEU A 30 -31.20 -8.45 -16.42
C LEU A 30 -32.17 -7.33 -16.84
N SER A 31 -33.23 -7.12 -16.04
CA SER A 31 -34.16 -6.05 -16.36
C SER A 31 -33.52 -4.67 -16.22
N LYS A 32 -33.93 -3.72 -17.10
CA LYS A 32 -33.56 -2.31 -17.02
C LYS A 32 -33.78 -1.72 -15.62
N GLY A 33 -34.92 -2.09 -14.97
CA GLY A 33 -35.26 -1.62 -13.63
C GLY A 33 -34.31 -2.13 -12.55
N LEU A 34 -33.84 -3.40 -12.65
CA LEU A 34 -32.86 -3.94 -11.72
C LEU A 34 -31.50 -3.28 -11.89
N LEU A 35 -31.03 -3.14 -13.14
CA LEU A 35 -29.76 -2.44 -13.43
C LEU A 35 -29.79 -0.99 -12.95
N SER A 36 -30.90 -0.28 -13.16
CA SER A 36 -31.05 1.09 -12.65
C SER A 36 -30.94 1.16 -11.13
N ARG A 37 -31.58 0.24 -10.41
CA ARG A 37 -31.49 0.18 -8.93
C ARG A 37 -30.07 -0.15 -8.45
N ILE A 38 -29.38 -1.07 -9.13
CA ILE A 38 -27.98 -1.39 -8.85
C ILE A 38 -27.10 -0.17 -9.04
N GLU A 39 -27.16 0.50 -10.20
CA GLU A 39 -26.35 1.68 -10.52
C GLU A 39 -26.64 2.92 -9.66
N ASN A 40 -27.84 2.99 -9.06
CA ASN A 40 -28.21 4.04 -8.11
C ASN A 40 -28.00 3.61 -6.63
N ASN A 41 -27.33 2.49 -6.39
CA ASN A 41 -27.04 1.96 -5.04
C ASN A 41 -28.31 1.75 -4.19
N GLN A 42 -29.42 1.40 -4.83
CA GLN A 42 -30.68 1.06 -4.16
C GLN A 42 -30.79 -0.43 -3.83
N VAL A 43 -29.99 -1.26 -4.49
CA VAL A 43 -29.93 -2.71 -4.28
C VAL A 43 -28.46 -3.14 -4.41
N SER A 44 -28.00 -3.92 -3.43
CA SER A 44 -26.69 -4.58 -3.51
C SER A 44 -26.82 -5.86 -4.33
N PRO A 45 -26.14 -5.99 -5.46
CA PRO A 45 -26.24 -7.17 -6.30
C PRO A 45 -25.51 -8.36 -5.68
N PRO A 46 -26.11 -9.58 -5.67
CA PRO A 46 -25.39 -10.80 -5.33
C PRO A 46 -24.17 -11.01 -6.24
N ILE A 47 -23.18 -11.77 -5.77
CA ILE A 47 -21.93 -12.00 -6.51
C ILE A 47 -22.17 -12.66 -7.88
N GLY A 48 -23.16 -13.54 -8.00
CA GLY A 48 -23.57 -14.12 -9.28
C GLY A 48 -24.12 -13.09 -10.27
N THR A 49 -24.78 -12.04 -9.77
CA THR A 49 -25.24 -10.91 -10.60
C THR A 49 -24.06 -10.03 -11.01
N LEU A 50 -23.12 -9.77 -10.09
CA LEU A 50 -21.88 -9.05 -10.42
C LEU A 50 -21.05 -9.79 -11.48
N SER A 51 -21.01 -11.13 -11.42
CA SER A 51 -20.33 -11.94 -12.43
C SER A 51 -20.99 -11.79 -13.82
N LYS A 52 -22.33 -11.82 -13.93
CA LYS A 52 -23.02 -11.56 -15.21
C LYS A 52 -22.76 -10.15 -15.73
N ILE A 53 -22.78 -9.16 -14.85
CA ILE A 53 -22.50 -7.76 -15.18
C ILE A 53 -21.05 -7.61 -15.69
N SER A 54 -20.06 -8.24 -15.03
CA SER A 54 -18.65 -8.19 -15.43
C SER A 54 -18.43 -8.83 -16.81
N GLN A 55 -19.06 -9.98 -17.06
CA GLN A 55 -19.01 -10.65 -18.36
C GLN A 55 -19.63 -9.78 -19.47
N GLY A 56 -20.81 -9.19 -19.23
CA GLY A 56 -21.45 -8.32 -20.22
C GLY A 56 -20.74 -6.99 -20.45
N LEU A 57 -19.95 -6.53 -19.49
CA LEU A 57 -19.06 -5.37 -19.63
C LEU A 57 -17.66 -5.77 -20.12
N GLU A 58 -17.36 -7.07 -20.29
CA GLU A 58 -16.05 -7.60 -20.72
C GLU A 58 -14.90 -7.07 -19.83
N VAL A 59 -15.11 -7.04 -18.51
CA VAL A 59 -14.10 -6.64 -17.53
C VAL A 59 -14.00 -7.69 -16.43
N PRO A 60 -12.83 -7.89 -15.81
CA PRO A 60 -12.74 -8.74 -14.61
C PRO A 60 -13.66 -8.23 -13.51
N ILE A 61 -14.31 -9.13 -12.75
CA ILE A 61 -15.17 -8.75 -11.62
C ILE A 61 -14.41 -7.91 -10.58
N ALA A 62 -13.09 -8.12 -10.44
CA ALA A 62 -12.21 -7.35 -9.56
C ALA A 62 -12.24 -5.85 -9.87
N THR A 63 -12.48 -5.47 -11.13
CA THR A 63 -12.54 -4.07 -11.58
C THR A 63 -13.62 -3.27 -10.85
N PHE A 64 -14.70 -3.91 -10.40
CA PHE A 64 -15.75 -3.21 -9.64
C PHE A 64 -15.33 -2.87 -8.20
N PHE A 65 -14.30 -3.52 -7.69
CA PHE A 65 -13.77 -3.32 -6.34
C PHE A 65 -12.53 -2.42 -6.35
N GLU A 66 -11.98 -2.16 -7.53
CA GLU A 66 -10.91 -1.19 -7.68
C GLU A 66 -11.44 0.20 -7.30
N GLU A 67 -10.67 0.92 -6.51
CA GLU A 67 -10.99 2.32 -6.26
C GLU A 67 -11.05 3.02 -7.62
N ALA A 68 -12.13 3.81 -7.85
CA ALA A 68 -12.18 4.69 -9.01
C ALA A 68 -10.82 5.36 -9.14
N GLU A 69 -10.23 5.37 -10.33
CA GLU A 69 -9.09 6.23 -10.62
C GLU A 69 -9.53 7.68 -10.33
N GLU A 70 -9.46 8.09 -9.05
CA GLU A 70 -9.11 9.48 -8.79
C GLU A 70 -7.88 9.70 -9.65
N GLU A 71 -7.88 10.71 -10.52
CA GLU A 71 -6.71 11.11 -11.32
C GLU A 71 -5.47 10.76 -10.53
N GLN A 72 -4.74 9.69 -10.96
CA GLN A 72 -3.68 9.14 -10.12
C GLN A 72 -2.65 10.24 -9.97
N LYS A 73 -2.79 10.99 -8.89
CA LYS A 73 -1.79 11.97 -8.53
C LYS A 73 -0.45 11.27 -8.60
N ARG A 74 0.40 11.72 -9.51
CA ARG A 74 1.75 11.15 -9.69
C ARG A 74 2.66 11.43 -8.50
N TYR A 75 2.08 11.80 -7.35
CA TYR A 75 2.80 12.05 -6.10
C TYR A 75 1.92 11.73 -4.90
N THR A 76 2.57 11.44 -3.78
CA THR A 76 1.94 11.38 -2.47
C THR A 76 2.63 12.33 -1.51
N VAL A 77 1.88 12.92 -0.58
CA VAL A 77 2.41 13.78 0.48
C VAL A 77 2.07 13.16 1.82
N THR A 78 3.07 12.99 2.69
CA THR A 78 2.88 12.59 4.09
C THR A 78 3.37 13.71 4.99
N LYS A 79 2.46 14.47 5.57
CA LYS A 79 2.83 15.46 6.56
C LYS A 79 3.30 14.79 7.86
N LYS A 80 4.17 15.45 8.62
CA LYS A 80 4.77 14.89 9.85
C LYS A 80 3.72 14.38 10.84
N ASN A 81 2.62 15.10 11.01
CA ASN A 81 1.50 14.75 11.90
C ASN A 81 0.54 13.70 11.33
N GLU A 82 0.67 13.31 10.05
CA GLU A 82 -0.16 12.30 9.40
C GLU A 82 0.54 10.93 9.32
N ARG A 83 1.78 10.82 9.80
CA ARG A 83 2.54 9.57 9.78
C ARG A 83 1.86 8.53 10.65
N LYS A 84 1.59 7.36 10.11
CA LYS A 84 1.00 6.24 10.84
C LYS A 84 2.08 5.28 11.28
N GLN A 85 2.07 4.91 12.55
CA GLN A 85 2.91 3.82 13.03
C GLN A 85 2.42 2.51 12.43
N VAL A 86 3.38 1.68 11.99
CA VAL A 86 3.10 0.37 11.39
C VAL A 86 3.93 -0.71 12.08
N VAL A 87 3.40 -1.93 12.07
CA VAL A 87 4.09 -3.10 12.62
C VAL A 87 4.98 -3.71 11.54
N ARG A 88 6.25 -3.91 11.85
CA ARG A 88 7.25 -4.60 11.03
C ARG A 88 7.99 -5.62 11.90
N GLN A 89 8.88 -6.45 11.30
CA GLN A 89 9.65 -7.47 12.03
C GLN A 89 10.40 -6.89 13.24
N GLY A 90 11.05 -5.74 13.08
CA GLY A 90 11.78 -5.05 14.14
C GLY A 90 10.90 -4.45 15.25
N THR A 91 9.58 -4.36 15.08
CA THR A 91 8.69 -3.79 16.11
C THR A 91 8.69 -4.63 17.39
N LYS A 92 8.77 -5.96 17.27
CA LYS A 92 8.83 -6.89 18.42
C LYS A 92 10.08 -6.71 19.27
N ILE A 93 11.13 -6.13 18.71
CA ILE A 93 12.42 -5.90 19.36
C ILE A 93 12.70 -4.42 19.64
N GLY A 94 11.68 -3.59 19.60
CA GLY A 94 11.71 -2.19 20.06
C GLY A 94 11.89 -1.14 18.98
N PHE A 95 12.01 -1.50 17.70
CA PHE A 95 11.98 -0.52 16.62
C PHE A 95 10.58 0.06 16.42
N THR A 96 10.51 1.33 16.11
CA THR A 96 9.25 2.00 15.76
C THR A 96 9.32 2.46 14.30
N TYR A 97 8.34 2.03 13.50
CA TYR A 97 8.26 2.38 12.08
C TYR A 97 7.07 3.29 11.84
N TYR A 98 7.31 4.38 11.13
CA TYR A 98 6.27 5.28 10.64
C TYR A 98 6.23 5.20 9.12
N SER A 99 5.12 4.73 8.58
CA SER A 99 4.93 4.66 7.13
C SER A 99 4.83 6.06 6.53
N LEU A 100 5.57 6.28 5.45
CA LEU A 100 5.31 7.36 4.52
C LEU A 100 4.32 6.83 3.47
N LYS A 101 3.38 7.67 3.02
CA LYS A 101 2.39 7.24 2.03
C LYS A 101 3.10 6.73 0.78
N HIS A 102 2.74 5.54 0.35
CA HIS A 102 3.28 4.94 -0.86
C HIS A 102 2.35 5.20 -2.04
N MET A 103 2.92 5.32 -3.22
CA MET A 103 2.14 5.29 -4.45
C MET A 103 1.65 3.86 -4.71
N LYS A 104 0.49 3.72 -5.35
CA LYS A 104 -0.02 2.39 -5.75
C LYS A 104 0.87 1.79 -6.86
N PRO A 105 0.88 0.46 -7.02
CA PRO A 105 1.60 -0.18 -8.12
C PRO A 105 1.32 0.51 -9.46
N PRO A 106 2.30 0.57 -10.38
CA PRO A 106 3.52 -0.25 -10.44
C PRO A 106 4.73 0.25 -9.61
N TYR A 107 4.55 1.26 -8.76
CA TYR A 107 5.67 1.82 -7.98
C TYR A 107 6.05 0.88 -6.84
N ALA A 108 7.29 0.40 -6.86
CA ALA A 108 7.77 -0.65 -5.95
C ALA A 108 8.45 -0.14 -4.67
N MET A 109 8.75 1.17 -4.58
CA MET A 109 9.45 1.74 -3.43
C MET A 109 8.53 1.87 -2.22
N GLN A 110 8.98 1.40 -1.05
CA GLN A 110 8.36 1.62 0.25
C GLN A 110 9.29 2.43 1.14
N ALA A 111 8.80 3.55 1.67
CA ALA A 111 9.58 4.42 2.53
C ALA A 111 9.02 4.48 3.95
N PHE A 112 9.91 4.46 4.93
CA PHE A 112 9.58 4.51 6.36
C PHE A 112 10.51 5.47 7.08
N ILE A 113 10.02 6.09 8.16
CA ILE A 113 10.89 6.65 9.20
C ILE A 113 11.01 5.58 10.28
N MET A 114 12.22 5.12 10.54
CA MET A 114 12.53 4.17 11.60
C MET A 114 13.14 4.89 12.80
N LYS A 115 12.66 4.56 14.00
CA LYS A 115 13.32 4.95 15.24
C LYS A 115 13.90 3.71 15.90
N THR A 116 15.17 3.75 16.21
CA THR A 116 15.87 2.66 16.89
C THR A 116 15.80 2.86 18.40
N PRO A 117 15.62 1.79 19.20
CA PRO A 117 15.67 1.89 20.66
C PRO A 117 17.11 2.20 21.12
N PRO A 118 17.30 2.73 22.35
CA PRO A 118 18.64 2.96 22.91
C PRO A 118 19.47 1.68 22.96
N HIS A 119 20.78 1.81 22.78
CA HIS A 119 21.74 0.69 22.66
C HIS A 119 21.56 -0.44 23.71
N LYS A 120 21.34 -0.12 24.98
CA LYS A 120 21.17 -1.11 26.06
C LYS A 120 19.94 -2.01 25.97
N LYS A 121 18.98 -1.68 25.09
CA LYS A 121 17.71 -2.41 24.93
C LYS A 121 17.60 -3.12 23.57
N GLN A 122 18.69 -3.17 22.80
CA GLN A 122 18.66 -3.73 21.45
C GLN A 122 18.99 -5.21 21.48
N PRO A 123 18.08 -6.08 21.02
CA PRO A 123 18.38 -7.49 20.84
C PRO A 123 19.33 -7.69 19.66
N LYS A 124 20.14 -8.76 19.73
CA LYS A 124 21.13 -9.12 18.70
C LYS A 124 20.48 -9.92 17.53
N VAL A 125 19.29 -9.54 17.11
CA VAL A 125 18.61 -10.20 15.99
C VAL A 125 19.04 -9.54 14.69
N LEU A 126 19.41 -10.35 13.69
CA LEU A 126 19.65 -9.91 12.31
C LEU A 126 18.39 -10.17 11.48
N PHE A 127 18.18 -9.36 10.47
CA PHE A 127 17.10 -9.48 9.51
C PHE A 127 17.66 -9.77 8.13
N ASP A 128 16.91 -10.49 7.32
CA ASP A 128 17.14 -10.67 5.91
C ASP A 128 15.81 -10.60 5.14
N HIS A 129 15.86 -10.15 3.91
CA HIS A 129 14.72 -10.15 3.00
C HIS A 129 15.17 -9.87 1.55
N PRO A 130 14.38 -10.25 0.53
CA PRO A 130 14.71 -9.92 -0.84
C PRO A 130 14.48 -8.43 -1.14
N GLY A 131 15.16 -7.92 -2.20
CA GLY A 131 14.99 -6.58 -2.74
C GLY A 131 16.24 -5.71 -2.62
N GLU A 132 16.06 -4.41 -2.57
CA GLU A 132 17.09 -3.40 -2.32
C GLU A 132 16.67 -2.53 -1.14
N GLU A 133 17.62 -2.12 -0.32
CA GLU A 133 17.36 -1.24 0.81
C GLU A 133 18.36 -0.07 0.84
N LEU A 134 17.81 1.13 1.07
CA LEU A 134 18.57 2.34 1.35
C LEU A 134 18.25 2.83 2.75
N VAL A 135 19.25 2.96 3.58
CA VAL A 135 19.15 3.59 4.90
C VAL A 135 19.90 4.92 4.87
N PHE A 136 19.19 6.00 5.24
CA PHE A 136 19.74 7.33 5.41
C PHE A 136 19.57 7.76 6.87
N VAL A 137 20.65 8.14 7.54
CA VAL A 137 20.64 8.53 8.96
C VAL A 137 20.18 9.97 9.10
N LEU A 138 18.97 10.16 9.62
CA LEU A 138 18.40 11.51 9.82
C LEU A 138 18.92 12.20 11.08
N LYS A 139 19.26 11.42 12.14
CA LYS A 139 19.70 11.94 13.42
C LYS A 139 20.44 10.88 14.23
N GLY A 140 21.45 11.31 14.98
CA GLY A 140 22.22 10.43 15.88
C GLY A 140 23.34 9.68 15.18
N GLU A 141 23.85 8.68 15.87
CA GLU A 141 24.88 7.77 15.39
C GLU A 141 24.35 6.35 15.35
N MET A 142 24.69 5.60 14.31
CA MET A 142 24.28 4.25 14.08
C MET A 142 25.48 3.35 13.82
N GLU A 143 25.51 2.16 14.40
CA GLU A 143 26.31 1.04 13.94
C GLU A 143 25.42 0.14 13.07
N PHE A 144 25.77 -0.01 11.81
CA PHE A 144 25.09 -0.89 10.89
C PHE A 144 25.89 -2.20 10.80
N VAL A 145 25.29 -3.29 11.19
CA VAL A 145 25.86 -4.63 11.08
C VAL A 145 25.38 -5.24 9.77
N TYR A 146 26.30 -5.68 8.91
CA TYR A 146 26.02 -6.30 7.62
C TYR A 146 26.90 -7.55 7.48
N GLY A 147 26.29 -8.72 7.59
CA GLY A 147 27.01 -9.97 7.74
C GLY A 147 27.95 -9.94 8.94
N LYS A 148 29.25 -9.95 8.69
CA LYS A 148 30.30 -9.87 9.72
C LYS A 148 30.87 -8.47 9.91
N GLU A 149 30.50 -7.53 9.06
CA GLU A 149 31.00 -6.16 9.09
C GLU A 149 30.19 -5.27 10.03
N LYS A 150 30.89 -4.26 10.59
CA LYS A 150 30.30 -3.23 11.42
C LYS A 150 30.65 -1.88 10.82
N ILE A 151 29.66 -1.19 10.33
CA ILE A 151 29.79 0.08 9.62
C ILE A 151 29.23 1.18 10.51
N LYS A 152 30.05 2.18 10.82
CA LYS A 152 29.59 3.34 11.60
C LYS A 152 29.03 4.40 10.65
N LEU A 153 27.81 4.86 10.92
CA LEU A 153 27.10 5.87 10.17
C LEU A 153 26.68 7.01 11.11
N ASN A 154 26.87 8.25 10.66
CA ASN A 154 26.48 9.46 11.36
C ASN A 154 25.27 10.11 10.68
N ALA A 155 24.65 11.09 11.33
CA ALA A 155 23.61 11.88 10.68
C ALA A 155 24.13 12.50 9.37
N GLY A 156 23.39 12.29 8.27
CA GLY A 156 23.75 12.67 6.91
C GLY A 156 24.37 11.55 6.06
N ASP A 157 24.82 10.46 6.70
CA ASP A 157 25.36 9.32 5.95
C ASP A 157 24.24 8.40 5.43
N ALA A 158 24.54 7.67 4.36
CA ALA A 158 23.67 6.67 3.78
C ALA A 158 24.40 5.37 3.49
N ILE A 159 23.68 4.27 3.56
CA ILE A 159 24.10 2.96 3.06
C ILE A 159 23.02 2.39 2.14
N HIS A 160 23.43 1.93 0.95
CA HIS A 160 22.62 1.19 0.01
C HIS A 160 23.19 -0.23 -0.10
N PHE A 161 22.35 -1.24 0.05
CA PHE A 161 22.81 -2.62 0.18
C PHE A 161 21.77 -3.63 -0.30
N ASP A 162 22.24 -4.86 -0.53
CA ASP A 162 21.40 -6.04 -0.76
C ASP A 162 20.94 -6.61 0.60
N PRO A 163 19.64 -6.50 0.94
CA PRO A 163 19.14 -6.93 2.24
C PRO A 163 18.97 -8.46 2.38
N SER A 164 19.37 -9.25 1.40
CA SER A 164 19.42 -10.72 1.51
C SER A 164 20.58 -11.17 2.43
N GLU A 165 21.64 -10.35 2.58
CA GLU A 165 22.65 -10.58 3.60
C GLU A 165 22.11 -10.17 4.99
N PRO A 166 22.29 -11.00 6.03
CA PRO A 166 21.83 -10.70 7.38
C PRO A 166 22.37 -9.36 7.90
N HIS A 167 21.47 -8.46 8.26
CA HIS A 167 21.81 -7.09 8.63
C HIS A 167 21.00 -6.57 9.82
N ARG A 168 21.47 -5.48 10.42
CA ARG A 168 20.81 -4.79 11.52
C ARG A 168 21.33 -3.37 11.70
N ALA A 169 20.43 -2.43 11.89
CA ALA A 169 20.74 -1.09 12.40
C ALA A 169 20.71 -1.07 13.94
N GLN A 170 21.66 -0.43 14.58
CA GLN A 170 21.63 -0.22 16.03
C GLN A 170 22.13 1.17 16.41
N CYS A 171 21.44 1.81 17.35
CA CYS A 171 21.86 3.12 17.89
C CYS A 171 23.13 2.97 18.75
N VAL A 172 24.10 3.86 18.58
CA VAL A 172 25.35 3.84 19.40
C VAL A 172 25.20 4.67 20.68
N GLY A 173 24.28 5.63 20.70
CA GLY A 173 24.10 6.57 21.81
C GLY A 173 23.16 6.09 22.91
N LYS A 174 23.03 6.93 23.95
CA LYS A 174 22.08 6.74 25.07
C LYS A 174 20.64 7.18 24.72
N GLN A 175 20.45 7.94 23.66
CA GLN A 175 19.16 8.43 23.15
C GLN A 175 18.72 7.65 21.92
N ASN A 176 17.41 7.68 21.62
CA ASN A 176 16.88 7.11 20.39
C ASN A 176 17.52 7.80 19.16
N GLY A 177 18.00 7.02 18.24
CA GLY A 177 18.45 7.46 16.92
C GLY A 177 17.27 7.70 15.96
#